data_75de1a10632bb87c44af4e20a9c7ee85
#
_entry.id   75de1a10632bb87c44af4e20a9c7ee85
#
_cell.length_a   1.000
_cell.length_b   1.000
_cell.length_c   1.000
_cell.angle_alpha   90.00
_cell.angle_beta   90.00
_cell.angle_gamma   90.00
#
_symmetry.space_group_name_H-M   'P 1'
#
loop_
_entity.id
_entity.type
_entity.pdbx_description
1 polymer ?
#
loop_
_entity_poly.entity_id
_entity_poly.type
_entity_poly.pdbx_seq_one_letter_code
_entity_poly.pdbx_strand_id
1 'polypeptide(L)'
;MPSVRTAGSTVHYEVTGSGPGLVMVHGSGGDARANFGHLVDRFADRRTVITPDYSGSGETTDGGGPLTLDQLVEQVVAATDAVSGEPVDLLGFSLGAVVAAALAAKHSERVRRLVLLAGWVRHDDPRHQLHFDMWRRLGSTDPGLLVRFLTLSGFSPGYLSGLGHQGLAQLLAGSSPAPGVLRQADLDLRADIRDRTHLVTAPTLVVGNRQDQMVPVEHTRALHEAIAGSRYVELDSGHLVLFERPDELVGIVREFLFDDAPEAG
;
A
#
# COMPACT_ATOMS: atom_id res chain seq x y z
N MET A 1 -18.71 12.68 3.21
CA MET A 1 -17.69 12.11 2.32
C MET A 1 -18.26 10.85 1.67
N PRO A 2 -17.86 10.49 0.45
CA PRO A 2 -18.42 9.33 -0.22
C PRO A 2 -18.08 8.03 0.53
N SER A 3 -19.04 7.12 0.58
CA SER A 3 -18.86 5.80 1.17
C SER A 3 -19.72 4.78 0.45
N VAL A 4 -19.31 3.51 0.51
CA VAL A 4 -20.03 2.37 -0.07
C VAL A 4 -20.18 1.27 0.96
N ARG A 5 -21.31 0.58 0.94
CA ARG A 5 -21.55 -0.59 1.79
C ARG A 5 -21.12 -1.87 1.09
N THR A 6 -20.34 -2.66 1.77
CA THR A 6 -20.04 -4.04 1.38
C THR A 6 -20.23 -4.94 2.60
N ALA A 7 -20.19 -6.28 2.43
CA ALA A 7 -20.52 -7.25 3.49
C ALA A 7 -19.81 -6.92 4.83
N GLY A 8 -20.59 -6.44 5.79
CA GLY A 8 -20.13 -6.12 7.15
C GLY A 8 -19.36 -4.82 7.33
N SER A 9 -19.23 -3.96 6.29
CA SER A 9 -18.46 -2.72 6.36
C SER A 9 -19.15 -1.55 5.65
N THR A 10 -18.85 -0.34 6.07
CA THR A 10 -19.10 0.91 5.32
C THR A 10 -17.73 1.50 4.99
N VAL A 11 -17.34 1.39 3.73
CA VAL A 11 -16.01 1.78 3.23
C VAL A 11 -16.04 3.24 2.82
N HIS A 12 -15.21 4.05 3.44
CA HIS A 12 -14.96 5.44 3.05
C HIS A 12 -13.94 5.50 1.92
N TYR A 13 -14.08 6.46 1.01
CA TYR A 13 -13.11 6.73 -0.04
C TYR A 13 -13.15 8.19 -0.46
N GLU A 14 -12.05 8.69 -1.03
CA GLU A 14 -11.98 10.01 -1.65
C GLU A 14 -11.79 9.85 -3.17
N VAL A 15 -12.22 10.87 -3.93
CA VAL A 15 -12.09 10.91 -5.40
C VAL A 15 -11.58 12.29 -5.80
N THR A 16 -10.51 12.32 -6.60
CA THR A 16 -9.88 13.57 -7.06
C THR A 16 -9.49 13.43 -8.53
N GLY A 17 -9.65 14.52 -9.29
CA GLY A 17 -9.26 14.56 -10.71
C GLY A 17 -10.31 14.00 -11.66
N SER A 18 -9.89 13.75 -12.90
CA SER A 18 -10.75 13.22 -13.96
C SER A 18 -9.93 12.41 -14.99
N GLY A 19 -10.60 11.50 -15.70
CA GLY A 19 -9.98 10.59 -16.67
C GLY A 19 -10.09 9.13 -16.25
N PRO A 20 -9.31 8.21 -16.84
CA PRO A 20 -9.28 6.80 -16.45
C PRO A 20 -8.98 6.62 -14.96
N GLY A 21 -9.58 5.61 -14.33
CA GLY A 21 -9.42 5.36 -12.89
C GLY A 21 -8.00 4.96 -12.49
N LEU A 22 -7.54 5.49 -11.34
CA LEU A 22 -6.37 5.04 -10.60
C LEU A 22 -6.77 4.84 -9.15
N VAL A 23 -6.69 3.61 -8.67
CA VAL A 23 -6.98 3.27 -7.27
C VAL A 23 -5.66 3.17 -6.50
N MET A 24 -5.54 3.88 -5.38
CA MET A 24 -4.36 3.83 -4.52
C MET A 24 -4.72 3.17 -3.18
N VAL A 25 -4.13 2.00 -2.92
CA VAL A 25 -4.39 1.15 -1.75
C VAL A 25 -3.27 1.31 -0.73
N HIS A 26 -3.59 1.86 0.44
CA HIS A 26 -2.62 2.24 1.47
C HIS A 26 -2.03 1.04 2.23
N GLY A 27 -0.93 1.27 2.99
CA GLY A 27 -0.30 0.28 3.85
C GLY A 27 -0.94 0.17 5.24
N SER A 28 -0.43 -0.75 6.07
CA SER A 28 -0.83 -0.91 7.46
C SER A 28 -0.45 0.29 8.32
N GLY A 29 -1.25 0.54 9.36
CA GLY A 29 -0.94 1.55 10.39
C GLY A 29 -1.28 2.99 10.04
N GLY A 30 -1.70 3.26 8.80
CA GLY A 30 -2.17 4.56 8.32
C GLY A 30 -3.55 4.46 7.66
N ASP A 31 -3.88 5.50 6.90
CA ASP A 31 -5.04 5.57 6.01
C ASP A 31 -4.60 6.08 4.63
N ALA A 32 -5.55 6.18 3.70
CA ALA A 32 -5.27 6.64 2.35
C ALA A 32 -4.72 8.06 2.31
N ARG A 33 -5.27 8.96 3.13
CA ARG A 33 -4.82 10.37 3.21
C ARG A 33 -3.42 10.48 3.79
N ALA A 34 -3.11 9.73 4.85
CA ALA A 34 -1.78 9.72 5.47
C ALA A 34 -0.71 9.19 4.49
N ASN A 35 -1.04 8.16 3.69
CA ASN A 35 -0.08 7.58 2.74
C ASN A 35 0.03 8.40 1.45
N PHE A 36 -1.09 8.81 0.86
CA PHE A 36 -1.10 9.33 -0.51
C PHE A 36 -1.55 10.80 -0.65
N GLY A 37 -2.06 11.44 0.42
CA GLY A 37 -2.64 12.78 0.32
C GLY A 37 -1.74 13.82 -0.36
N HIS A 38 -0.43 13.73 -0.15
CA HIS A 38 0.57 14.62 -0.78
C HIS A 38 0.95 14.21 -2.22
N LEU A 39 0.49 13.03 -2.68
CA LEU A 39 0.78 12.50 -4.02
C LEU A 39 -0.43 12.53 -4.96
N VAL A 40 -1.66 12.57 -4.44
CA VAL A 40 -2.90 12.49 -5.24
C VAL A 40 -2.91 13.48 -6.39
N ASP A 41 -2.61 14.75 -6.13
CA ASP A 41 -2.60 15.80 -7.16
C ASP A 41 -1.56 15.57 -8.26
N ARG A 42 -0.53 14.76 -7.98
CA ARG A 42 0.51 14.39 -8.95
C ARG A 42 0.01 13.41 -10.02
N PHE A 43 -1.19 12.84 -9.86
CA PHE A 43 -1.84 11.91 -10.78
C PHE A 43 -3.22 12.40 -11.24
N ALA A 44 -3.85 13.27 -10.46
CA ALA A 44 -5.20 13.80 -10.72
C ALA A 44 -5.29 14.68 -11.99
N ASP A 45 -4.15 15.08 -12.55
CA ASP A 45 -4.05 15.80 -13.82
C ASP A 45 -4.44 14.92 -15.02
N ARG A 46 -4.35 13.59 -14.91
CA ARG A 46 -4.63 12.61 -15.98
C ARG A 46 -5.45 11.40 -15.52
N ARG A 47 -5.84 11.33 -14.26
CA ARG A 47 -6.57 10.20 -13.67
C ARG A 47 -7.69 10.67 -12.75
N THR A 48 -8.75 9.89 -12.69
CA THR A 48 -9.67 9.89 -11.55
C THR A 48 -9.03 9.05 -10.46
N VAL A 49 -8.39 9.71 -9.48
CA VAL A 49 -7.70 9.04 -8.37
C VAL A 49 -8.73 8.68 -7.30
N ILE A 50 -8.80 7.40 -6.94
CA ILE A 50 -9.70 6.84 -5.93
C ILE A 50 -8.83 6.32 -4.79
N THR A 51 -9.08 6.80 -3.58
CA THR A 51 -8.28 6.45 -2.40
C THR A 51 -9.19 5.86 -1.31
N PRO A 52 -9.45 4.53 -1.34
CA PRO A 52 -10.27 3.88 -0.32
C PRO A 52 -9.49 3.72 0.98
N ASP A 53 -10.19 3.89 2.11
CA ASP A 53 -9.77 3.40 3.41
C ASP A 53 -10.36 2.00 3.62
N TYR A 54 -9.54 0.99 3.83
CA TYR A 54 -10.06 -0.31 4.20
C TYR A 54 -10.24 -0.45 5.72
N SER A 55 -10.89 -1.52 6.17
CA SER A 55 -11.18 -1.79 7.59
C SER A 55 -9.97 -1.61 8.50
N GLY A 56 -10.16 -0.86 9.56
CA GLY A 56 -9.13 -0.49 10.54
C GLY A 56 -8.48 0.86 10.26
N SER A 57 -8.85 1.57 9.19
CA SER A 57 -8.25 2.84 8.79
C SER A 57 -9.30 3.92 8.51
N GLY A 58 -8.87 5.17 8.65
CA GLY A 58 -9.63 6.36 8.29
C GLY A 58 -11.04 6.36 8.89
N GLU A 59 -12.03 6.68 8.05
CA GLU A 59 -13.43 6.74 8.44
C GLU A 59 -14.22 5.44 8.12
N THR A 60 -13.54 4.38 7.63
CA THR A 60 -14.18 3.10 7.37
C THR A 60 -14.59 2.42 8.66
N THR A 61 -15.84 1.95 8.70
CA THR A 61 -16.41 1.23 9.86
C THR A 61 -16.75 -0.20 9.49
N ASP A 62 -16.52 -1.11 10.44
CA ASP A 62 -16.80 -2.54 10.33
C ASP A 62 -17.21 -3.15 11.70
N GLY A 63 -17.39 -4.46 11.76
CA GLY A 63 -17.74 -5.17 12.98
C GLY A 63 -16.61 -5.36 13.99
N GLY A 64 -15.38 -4.84 13.75
CA GLY A 64 -14.25 -4.91 14.67
C GLY A 64 -13.60 -6.30 14.81
N GLY A 65 -13.99 -7.27 14.00
CA GLY A 65 -13.42 -8.63 14.00
C GLY A 65 -12.03 -8.71 13.33
N PRO A 66 -11.41 -9.91 13.33
CA PRO A 66 -10.16 -10.14 12.59
C PRO A 66 -10.31 -9.82 11.12
N LEU A 67 -9.29 -9.18 10.54
CA LEU A 67 -9.26 -8.86 9.11
C LEU A 67 -8.84 -10.07 8.28
N THR A 68 -9.35 -10.16 7.06
CA THR A 68 -8.88 -11.12 6.06
C THR A 68 -8.46 -10.38 4.79
N LEU A 69 -7.53 -10.96 4.04
CA LEU A 69 -7.07 -10.38 2.77
C LEU A 69 -8.25 -10.21 1.79
N ASP A 70 -9.10 -11.24 1.67
CA ASP A 70 -10.26 -11.20 0.78
C ASP A 70 -11.29 -10.13 1.18
N GLN A 71 -11.47 -9.87 2.49
CA GLN A 71 -12.31 -8.77 2.96
C GLN A 71 -11.77 -7.42 2.47
N LEU A 72 -10.46 -7.17 2.58
CA LEU A 72 -9.85 -5.92 2.11
C LEU A 72 -9.93 -5.79 0.59
N VAL A 73 -9.74 -6.89 -0.14
CA VAL A 73 -9.92 -6.93 -1.61
C VAL A 73 -11.34 -6.49 -1.99
N GLU A 74 -12.39 -7.09 -1.39
CA GLU A 74 -13.78 -6.74 -1.70
C GLU A 74 -14.14 -5.31 -1.30
N GLN A 75 -13.51 -4.75 -0.28
CA GLN A 75 -13.68 -3.35 0.10
C GLN A 75 -13.10 -2.40 -0.96
N VAL A 76 -11.90 -2.70 -1.48
CA VAL A 76 -11.28 -1.92 -2.57
C VAL A 76 -12.11 -2.05 -3.86
N VAL A 77 -12.59 -3.25 -4.20
CA VAL A 77 -13.49 -3.46 -5.35
C VAL A 77 -14.75 -2.64 -5.21
N ALA A 78 -15.43 -2.68 -4.05
CA ALA A 78 -16.66 -1.93 -3.83
C ALA A 78 -16.47 -0.41 -3.97
N ALA A 79 -15.37 0.15 -3.46
CA ALA A 79 -15.04 1.56 -3.62
C ALA A 79 -14.74 1.91 -5.09
N THR A 80 -14.06 1.02 -5.81
CA THR A 80 -13.76 1.18 -7.24
C THR A 80 -15.04 1.19 -8.06
N ASP A 81 -15.92 0.21 -7.86
CA ASP A 81 -17.19 0.07 -8.60
C ASP A 81 -18.17 1.23 -8.35
N ALA A 82 -18.08 1.87 -7.18
CA ALA A 82 -18.89 3.06 -6.88
C ALA A 82 -18.49 4.28 -7.74
N VAL A 83 -17.30 4.27 -8.37
CA VAL A 83 -16.75 5.41 -9.13
C VAL A 83 -16.54 5.05 -10.60
N SER A 84 -16.06 3.85 -10.90
CA SER A 84 -15.68 3.42 -12.26
C SER A 84 -16.31 2.09 -12.61
N GLY A 85 -16.97 2.03 -13.79
CA GLY A 85 -17.39 0.77 -14.41
C GLY A 85 -16.35 0.15 -15.34
N GLU A 86 -15.23 0.83 -15.58
CA GLU A 86 -14.17 0.42 -16.49
C GLU A 86 -12.95 -0.10 -15.72
N PRO A 87 -12.07 -0.92 -16.34
CA PRO A 87 -10.83 -1.34 -15.72
C PRO A 87 -9.95 -0.15 -15.30
N VAL A 88 -9.36 -0.23 -14.12
CA VAL A 88 -8.57 0.83 -13.50
C VAL A 88 -7.07 0.49 -13.44
N ASP A 89 -6.24 1.50 -13.31
CA ASP A 89 -4.88 1.31 -12.80
C ASP A 89 -4.94 1.11 -11.29
N LEU A 90 -4.09 0.24 -10.76
CA LEU A 90 -4.09 -0.09 -9.34
C LEU A 90 -2.68 0.10 -8.79
N LEU A 91 -2.54 0.91 -7.75
CA LEU A 91 -1.29 1.12 -7.02
C LEU A 91 -1.48 0.70 -5.58
N GLY A 92 -0.68 -0.23 -5.11
CA GLY A 92 -0.67 -0.66 -3.71
C GLY A 92 0.67 -0.42 -3.03
N PHE A 93 0.63 -0.01 -1.77
CA PHE A 93 1.80 0.21 -0.93
C PHE A 93 1.77 -0.71 0.29
N SER A 94 2.88 -1.43 0.57
CA SER A 94 3.04 -2.31 1.73
C SER A 94 1.93 -3.38 1.79
N LEU A 95 1.11 -3.49 2.85
CA LEU A 95 -0.09 -4.35 2.85
C LEU A 95 -1.00 -4.05 1.65
N GLY A 96 -1.14 -2.78 1.27
CA GLY A 96 -1.89 -2.39 0.09
C GLY A 96 -1.35 -3.01 -1.21
N ALA A 97 -0.05 -3.27 -1.31
CA ALA A 97 0.52 -3.99 -2.45
C ALA A 97 0.09 -5.47 -2.46
N VAL A 98 0.02 -6.09 -1.29
CA VAL A 98 -0.49 -7.47 -1.15
C VAL A 98 -1.97 -7.55 -1.50
N VAL A 99 -2.78 -6.58 -1.03
CA VAL A 99 -4.20 -6.45 -1.38
C VAL A 99 -4.38 -6.23 -2.89
N ALA A 100 -3.60 -5.32 -3.49
CA ALA A 100 -3.66 -5.02 -4.91
C ALA A 100 -3.27 -6.22 -5.79
N ALA A 101 -2.23 -6.96 -5.41
CA ALA A 101 -1.85 -8.18 -6.11
C ALA A 101 -2.93 -9.28 -6.00
N ALA A 102 -3.52 -9.44 -4.81
CA ALA A 102 -4.62 -10.39 -4.60
C ALA A 102 -5.88 -9.99 -5.39
N LEU A 103 -6.19 -8.68 -5.47
CA LEU A 103 -7.27 -8.14 -6.29
C LEU A 103 -7.03 -8.43 -7.78
N ALA A 104 -5.84 -8.11 -8.28
CA ALA A 104 -5.48 -8.34 -9.69
C ALA A 104 -5.51 -9.82 -10.07
N ALA A 105 -5.17 -10.71 -9.15
CA ALA A 105 -5.27 -12.15 -9.35
C ALA A 105 -6.72 -12.66 -9.37
N LYS A 106 -7.60 -12.10 -8.54
CA LYS A 106 -9.01 -12.54 -8.40
C LYS A 106 -9.96 -11.89 -9.41
N HIS A 107 -9.67 -10.63 -9.78
CA HIS A 107 -10.51 -9.77 -10.63
C HIS A 107 -9.66 -9.17 -11.76
N SER A 108 -8.98 -10.02 -12.54
CA SER A 108 -8.02 -9.60 -13.57
C SER A 108 -8.64 -8.67 -14.61
N GLU A 109 -9.91 -8.85 -14.93
CA GLU A 109 -10.69 -8.04 -15.87
C GLU A 109 -10.89 -6.58 -15.39
N ARG A 110 -10.65 -6.30 -14.11
CA ARG A 110 -10.82 -4.96 -13.50
C ARG A 110 -9.53 -4.15 -13.46
N VAL A 111 -8.38 -4.79 -13.72
CA VAL A 111 -7.07 -4.16 -13.56
C VAL A 111 -6.39 -3.99 -14.92
N ARG A 112 -6.21 -2.73 -15.31
CA ARG A 112 -5.51 -2.36 -16.55
C ARG A 112 -3.99 -2.41 -16.39
N ARG A 113 -3.47 -1.83 -15.33
CA ARG A 113 -2.04 -1.85 -14.94
C ARG A 113 -1.92 -1.95 -13.43
N LEU A 114 -0.88 -2.59 -12.95
CA LEU A 114 -0.64 -2.84 -11.53
C LEU A 114 0.72 -2.29 -11.09
N VAL A 115 0.73 -1.50 -10.01
CA VAL A 115 1.95 -1.01 -9.37
C VAL A 115 2.01 -1.49 -7.93
N LEU A 116 3.08 -2.19 -7.57
CA LEU A 116 3.28 -2.81 -6.25
C LEU A 116 4.52 -2.22 -5.57
N LEU A 117 4.30 -1.43 -4.51
CA LEU A 117 5.36 -0.75 -3.77
C LEU A 117 5.61 -1.46 -2.45
N ALA A 118 6.83 -1.90 -2.19
CA ALA A 118 7.29 -2.46 -0.91
C ALA A 118 6.38 -3.59 -0.36
N GLY A 119 5.85 -4.44 -1.26
CA GLY A 119 4.98 -5.57 -0.92
C GLY A 119 5.75 -6.87 -0.70
N TRP A 120 5.03 -7.94 -0.36
CA TRP A 120 5.57 -9.28 -0.15
C TRP A 120 4.66 -10.37 -0.71
N VAL A 121 5.22 -11.56 -0.90
CA VAL A 121 4.49 -12.75 -1.35
C VAL A 121 4.07 -13.63 -0.19
N ARG A 122 4.95 -13.76 0.82
CA ARG A 122 4.81 -14.70 1.93
C ARG A 122 5.11 -14.04 3.27
N HIS A 123 4.46 -14.52 4.32
CA HIS A 123 4.57 -14.03 5.69
C HIS A 123 5.56 -14.81 6.57
N ASP A 124 6.01 -16.00 6.15
CA ASP A 124 6.74 -16.97 6.99
C ASP A 124 8.25 -16.69 7.14
N ASP A 125 8.73 -15.53 6.66
CA ASP A 125 10.08 -15.07 6.92
C ASP A 125 10.23 -14.68 8.40
N PRO A 126 11.28 -15.18 9.13
CA PRO A 126 11.46 -14.91 10.56
C PRO A 126 11.59 -13.43 10.90
N ARG A 127 12.22 -12.63 10.04
CA ARG A 127 12.38 -11.19 10.25
C ARG A 127 11.05 -10.45 10.08
N HIS A 128 10.28 -10.81 9.05
CA HIS A 128 8.94 -10.30 8.84
C HIS A 128 8.04 -10.61 10.05
N GLN A 129 8.04 -11.86 10.53
CA GLN A 129 7.30 -12.27 11.72
C GLN A 129 7.70 -11.49 12.97
N LEU A 130 9.00 -11.33 13.22
CA LEU A 130 9.50 -10.56 14.36
C LEU A 130 9.08 -9.09 14.28
N HIS A 131 9.16 -8.47 13.08
CA HIS A 131 8.84 -7.07 12.87
C HIS A 131 7.37 -6.78 13.21
N PHE A 132 6.42 -7.54 12.65
CA PHE A 132 5.00 -7.32 12.89
C PHE A 132 4.52 -7.82 14.26
N ASP A 133 5.19 -8.82 14.87
CA ASP A 133 4.95 -9.16 16.29
C ASP A 133 5.36 -8.00 17.22
N MET A 134 6.45 -7.28 16.88
CA MET A 134 6.82 -6.05 17.61
C MET A 134 5.75 -4.95 17.49
N TRP A 135 5.12 -4.78 16.30
CA TRP A 135 4.00 -3.85 16.17
C TRP A 135 2.87 -4.18 17.16
N ARG A 136 2.48 -5.44 17.23
CA ARG A 136 1.42 -5.90 18.14
C ARG A 136 1.78 -5.62 19.59
N ARG A 137 2.98 -6.00 20.02
CA ARG A 137 3.44 -5.83 21.40
C ARG A 137 3.54 -4.37 21.79
N LEU A 138 4.20 -3.56 20.97
CA LEU A 138 4.36 -2.12 21.23
C LEU A 138 3.02 -1.42 21.22
N GLY A 139 2.19 -1.65 20.20
CA GLY A 139 0.89 -0.99 20.10
C GLY A 139 -0.10 -1.37 21.19
N SER A 140 0.00 -2.60 21.74
CA SER A 140 -0.81 -3.03 22.89
C SER A 140 -0.32 -2.45 24.22
N THR A 141 0.94 -2.03 24.31
CA THR A 141 1.57 -1.57 25.54
C THR A 141 1.68 -0.04 25.58
N ASP A 142 2.21 0.55 24.50
CA ASP A 142 2.44 1.99 24.39
C ASP A 142 2.39 2.39 22.90
N PRO A 143 1.29 2.98 22.43
CA PRO A 143 1.17 3.48 21.04
C PRO A 143 2.25 4.49 20.65
N GLY A 144 2.79 5.27 21.60
CA GLY A 144 3.87 6.20 21.34
C GLY A 144 5.20 5.51 21.06
N LEU A 145 5.46 4.37 21.70
CA LEU A 145 6.61 3.52 21.37
C LEU A 145 6.43 2.85 20.02
N LEU A 146 5.21 2.44 19.68
CA LEU A 146 4.93 1.94 18.32
C LEU A 146 5.27 3.00 17.27
N VAL A 147 4.79 4.24 17.41
CA VAL A 147 5.12 5.33 16.48
C VAL A 147 6.63 5.50 16.31
N ARG A 148 7.38 5.48 17.41
CA ARG A 148 8.86 5.60 17.35
C ARG A 148 9.50 4.41 16.63
N PHE A 149 9.01 3.20 16.87
CA PHE A 149 9.50 2.00 16.20
C PHE A 149 9.20 2.04 14.70
N LEU A 150 7.96 2.44 14.31
CA LEU A 150 7.55 2.63 12.93
C LEU A 150 8.41 3.68 12.21
N THR A 151 8.68 4.80 12.89
CA THR A 151 9.54 5.86 12.34
C THR A 151 10.96 5.35 12.13
N LEU A 152 11.54 4.67 13.14
CA LEU A 152 12.92 4.18 13.08
C LEU A 152 13.11 3.10 12.00
N SER A 153 12.14 2.21 11.82
CA SER A 153 12.23 1.11 10.84
C SER A 153 11.67 1.47 9.47
N GLY A 154 10.81 2.50 9.38
CA GLY A 154 10.16 2.92 8.14
C GLY A 154 11.02 3.83 7.27
N PHE A 155 11.81 4.68 7.88
CA PHE A 155 12.70 5.60 7.14
C PHE A 155 14.13 5.07 7.06
N SER A 156 14.85 5.45 6.02
CA SER A 156 16.28 5.18 5.91
C SER A 156 17.08 5.94 6.97
N PRO A 157 18.23 5.40 7.42
CA PRO A 157 19.09 6.10 8.39
C PRO A 157 19.52 7.48 7.93
N GLY A 158 19.82 7.63 6.62
CA GLY A 158 20.21 8.91 6.04
C GLY A 158 19.10 9.96 6.10
N TYR A 159 17.88 9.56 5.80
CA TYR A 159 16.71 10.45 5.88
C TYR A 159 16.48 10.94 7.31
N LEU A 160 16.43 10.02 8.29
CA LEU A 160 16.20 10.38 9.70
C LEU A 160 17.30 11.31 10.24
N SER A 161 18.56 11.00 9.93
CA SER A 161 19.69 11.85 10.34
C SER A 161 19.61 13.25 9.69
N GLY A 162 19.14 13.33 8.45
CA GLY A 162 18.95 14.59 7.71
C GLY A 162 17.86 15.49 8.28
N LEU A 163 16.83 14.93 8.94
CA LEU A 163 15.77 15.70 9.60
C LEU A 163 16.28 16.53 10.79
N GLY A 164 17.38 16.10 11.43
CA GLY A 164 17.86 16.67 12.69
C GLY A 164 16.85 16.49 13.84
N HIS A 165 17.20 16.97 15.02
CA HIS A 165 16.37 16.79 16.23
C HIS A 165 14.99 17.46 16.11
N GLN A 166 14.92 18.65 15.52
CA GLN A 166 13.68 19.39 15.38
C GLN A 166 12.72 18.72 14.39
N GLY A 167 13.20 18.34 13.20
CA GLY A 167 12.39 17.66 12.19
C GLY A 167 11.89 16.31 12.67
N LEU A 168 12.74 15.53 13.35
CA LEU A 168 12.35 14.26 13.96
C LEU A 168 11.26 14.46 15.03
N ALA A 169 11.38 15.49 15.89
CA ALA A 169 10.39 15.79 16.91
C ALA A 169 9.03 16.18 16.27
N GLN A 170 9.04 16.96 15.19
CA GLN A 170 7.83 17.33 14.44
C GLN A 170 7.18 16.12 13.78
N LEU A 171 7.97 15.25 13.14
CA LEU A 171 7.49 14.01 12.54
C LEU A 171 6.78 13.12 13.57
N LEU A 172 7.40 12.89 14.72
CA LEU A 172 6.82 12.09 15.80
C LEU A 172 5.54 12.72 16.39
N ALA A 173 5.50 14.04 16.56
CA ALA A 173 4.34 14.74 17.10
C ALA A 173 3.13 14.73 16.14
N GLY A 174 3.38 14.66 14.82
CA GLY A 174 2.34 14.59 13.80
C GLY A 174 1.85 13.18 13.48
N SER A 175 2.44 12.14 14.09
CA SER A 175 2.16 10.75 13.77
C SER A 175 1.29 10.09 14.84
N SER A 176 0.28 9.35 14.39
CA SER A 176 -0.51 8.45 15.24
C SER A 176 -0.86 7.19 14.45
N PRO A 177 -0.85 6.01 15.09
CA PRO A 177 -1.25 4.79 14.39
C PRO A 177 -2.76 4.79 14.13
N ALA A 178 -3.18 4.18 13.01
CA ALA A 178 -4.59 3.98 12.71
C ALA A 178 -5.29 3.18 13.84
N PRO A 179 -6.60 3.42 14.09
CA PRO A 179 -7.34 2.71 15.15
C PRO A 179 -7.27 1.18 15.04
N GLY A 180 -7.21 0.65 13.82
CA GLY A 180 -7.12 -0.78 13.56
C GLY A 180 -5.72 -1.32 13.33
N VAL A 181 -4.65 -0.57 13.66
CA VAL A 181 -3.26 -0.97 13.37
C VAL A 181 -2.91 -2.37 13.88
N LEU A 182 -3.42 -2.78 15.05
CA LEU A 182 -3.15 -4.13 15.60
C LEU A 182 -3.84 -5.22 14.80
N ARG A 183 -5.04 -4.97 14.28
CA ARG A 183 -5.77 -5.91 13.41
C ARG A 183 -5.06 -6.05 12.07
N GLN A 184 -4.49 -4.96 11.55
CA GLN A 184 -3.69 -4.97 10.32
C GLN A 184 -2.37 -5.70 10.54
N ALA A 185 -1.65 -5.44 11.64
CA ALA A 185 -0.45 -6.18 11.98
C ALA A 185 -0.71 -7.70 12.14
N ASP A 186 -1.87 -8.08 12.71
CA ASP A 186 -2.30 -9.47 12.75
C ASP A 186 -2.55 -10.07 11.36
N LEU A 187 -3.01 -9.27 10.40
CA LEU A 187 -3.14 -9.69 9.01
C LEU A 187 -1.78 -9.79 8.33
N ASP A 188 -0.87 -8.83 8.54
CA ASP A 188 0.49 -8.84 8.00
C ASP A 188 1.26 -10.11 8.38
N LEU A 189 1.05 -10.61 9.61
CA LEU A 189 1.62 -11.88 10.11
C LEU A 189 1.08 -13.13 9.39
N ARG A 190 0.03 -13.02 8.58
CA ARG A 190 -0.68 -14.15 7.94
C ARG A 190 -0.91 -13.99 6.44
N ALA A 191 -0.71 -12.78 5.92
CA ALA A 191 -0.99 -12.49 4.51
C ALA A 191 0.02 -13.23 3.61
N ASP A 192 -0.51 -14.15 2.79
CA ASP A 192 0.23 -15.00 1.86
C ASP A 192 -0.51 -15.04 0.53
N ILE A 193 0.21 -14.74 -0.54
CA ILE A 193 -0.34 -14.70 -1.90
C ILE A 193 0.42 -15.60 -2.88
N ARG A 194 1.22 -16.56 -2.37
CA ARG A 194 1.98 -17.50 -3.21
C ARG A 194 1.10 -18.28 -4.18
N ASP A 195 -0.11 -18.60 -3.76
CA ASP A 195 -1.13 -19.33 -4.54
C ASP A 195 -1.87 -18.44 -5.56
N ARG A 196 -1.61 -17.14 -5.58
CA ARG A 196 -2.35 -16.15 -6.38
C ARG A 196 -1.48 -15.41 -7.40
N THR A 197 -0.21 -15.18 -7.14
CA THR A 197 0.68 -14.35 -7.97
C THR A 197 0.74 -14.78 -9.44
N HIS A 198 0.68 -16.09 -9.71
CA HIS A 198 0.67 -16.64 -11.07
C HIS A 198 -0.60 -16.34 -11.87
N LEU A 199 -1.67 -15.86 -11.21
CA LEU A 199 -2.94 -15.44 -11.83
C LEU A 199 -2.95 -13.96 -12.23
N VAL A 200 -1.93 -13.19 -11.83
CA VAL A 200 -1.81 -11.78 -12.21
C VAL A 200 -1.43 -11.69 -13.69
N THR A 201 -2.33 -11.16 -14.50
CA THR A 201 -2.14 -11.00 -15.95
C THR A 201 -1.93 -9.56 -16.37
N ALA A 202 -2.29 -8.59 -15.52
CA ALA A 202 -2.10 -7.17 -15.81
C ALA A 202 -0.61 -6.82 -15.91
N PRO A 203 -0.20 -5.95 -16.86
CA PRO A 203 1.14 -5.38 -16.86
C PRO A 203 1.47 -4.83 -15.48
N THR A 204 2.59 -5.29 -14.90
CA THR A 204 2.93 -5.03 -13.49
C THR A 204 4.28 -4.36 -13.35
N LEU A 205 4.35 -3.31 -12.53
CA LEU A 205 5.57 -2.70 -12.03
C LEU A 205 5.72 -3.01 -10.53
N VAL A 206 6.84 -3.61 -10.15
CA VAL A 206 7.20 -3.84 -8.75
C VAL A 206 8.33 -2.89 -8.37
N VAL A 207 8.17 -2.16 -7.26
CA VAL A 207 9.17 -1.22 -6.75
C VAL A 207 9.63 -1.65 -5.37
N GLY A 208 10.93 -1.97 -5.25
CA GLY A 208 11.60 -2.31 -4.01
C GLY A 208 12.39 -1.14 -3.44
N ASN A 209 12.61 -1.14 -2.13
CA ASN A 209 13.38 -0.13 -1.44
C ASN A 209 14.61 -0.77 -0.80
N ARG A 210 15.81 -0.34 -1.21
CA ARG A 210 17.08 -0.99 -0.80
C ARG A 210 17.38 -0.93 0.69
N GLN A 211 16.87 0.08 1.39
CA GLN A 211 17.11 0.30 2.82
C GLN A 211 15.87 -0.03 3.68
N ASP A 212 14.90 -0.78 3.11
CA ASP A 212 13.68 -1.17 3.80
C ASP A 212 13.97 -2.14 4.95
N GLN A 213 13.60 -1.73 6.16
CA GLN A 213 13.74 -2.56 7.36
C GLN A 213 12.42 -3.15 7.84
N MET A 214 11.27 -2.72 7.30
CA MET A 214 9.96 -3.31 7.59
C MET A 214 9.70 -4.52 6.70
N VAL A 215 9.80 -4.31 5.38
CA VAL A 215 9.66 -5.32 4.34
C VAL A 215 10.96 -5.34 3.53
N PRO A 216 11.98 -6.11 3.95
CA PRO A 216 13.26 -6.17 3.27
C PRO A 216 13.12 -6.35 1.76
N VAL A 217 14.00 -5.71 0.99
CA VAL A 217 13.95 -5.66 -0.48
C VAL A 217 13.88 -7.04 -1.14
N GLU A 218 14.37 -8.08 -0.45
CA GLU A 218 14.26 -9.47 -0.88
C GLU A 218 12.81 -9.94 -1.05
N HIS A 219 11.87 -9.39 -0.27
CA HIS A 219 10.44 -9.69 -0.41
C HIS A 219 9.86 -9.10 -1.69
N THR A 220 10.24 -7.87 -2.06
CA THR A 220 9.80 -7.28 -3.34
C THR A 220 10.47 -7.92 -4.53
N ARG A 221 11.72 -8.37 -4.42
CA ARG A 221 12.38 -9.22 -5.43
C ARG A 221 11.61 -10.52 -5.65
N ALA A 222 11.26 -11.21 -4.56
CA ALA A 222 10.45 -12.43 -4.62
C ALA A 222 9.05 -12.17 -5.21
N LEU A 223 8.45 -11.00 -4.95
CA LEU A 223 7.17 -10.60 -5.54
C LEU A 223 7.30 -10.39 -7.05
N HIS A 224 8.37 -9.73 -7.51
CA HIS A 224 8.69 -9.59 -8.92
C HIS A 224 8.88 -10.96 -9.59
N GLU A 225 9.69 -11.85 -9.01
CA GLU A 225 9.95 -13.20 -9.54
C GLU A 225 8.66 -14.04 -9.62
N ALA A 226 7.69 -13.82 -8.71
CA ALA A 226 6.44 -14.55 -8.67
C ALA A 226 5.38 -14.05 -9.69
N ILE A 227 5.54 -12.85 -10.26
CA ILE A 227 4.62 -12.28 -11.25
C ILE A 227 5.31 -12.24 -12.62
N ALA A 228 4.90 -13.15 -13.50
CA ALA A 228 5.50 -13.28 -14.82
C ALA A 228 5.38 -11.98 -15.65
N GLY A 229 6.47 -11.56 -16.29
CA GLY A 229 6.50 -10.38 -17.15
C GLY A 229 6.46 -9.04 -16.41
N SER A 230 6.49 -9.03 -15.07
CA SER A 230 6.56 -7.76 -14.32
C SER A 230 7.87 -7.02 -14.61
N ARG A 231 7.82 -5.68 -14.52
CA ARG A 231 9.01 -4.80 -14.50
C ARG A 231 9.44 -4.62 -13.04
N TYR A 232 10.75 -4.45 -12.80
CA TYR A 232 11.28 -4.25 -11.46
C TYR A 232 12.21 -3.05 -11.38
N VAL A 233 12.05 -2.25 -10.33
CA VAL A 233 12.91 -1.09 -10.02
C VAL A 233 13.23 -1.07 -8.54
N GLU A 234 14.46 -0.68 -8.17
CA GLU A 234 14.84 -0.42 -6.78
C GLU A 234 15.18 1.04 -6.54
N LEU A 235 14.58 1.60 -5.50
CA LEU A 235 14.89 2.95 -5.01
C LEU A 235 15.80 2.90 -3.78
N ASP A 236 16.64 3.91 -3.64
CA ASP A 236 17.51 4.07 -2.46
C ASP A 236 16.75 4.79 -1.35
N SER A 237 15.89 4.06 -0.67
CA SER A 237 14.95 4.54 0.34
C SER A 237 14.70 3.48 1.40
N GLY A 238 14.22 3.89 2.57
CA GLY A 238 13.54 3.03 3.53
C GLY A 238 12.15 2.63 3.04
N HIS A 239 11.36 1.97 3.91
CA HIS A 239 10.00 1.51 3.60
C HIS A 239 9.10 2.65 3.11
N LEU A 240 9.22 3.82 3.76
CA LEU A 240 8.38 5.00 3.51
C LEU A 240 8.87 5.81 2.29
N VAL A 241 9.11 5.14 1.17
CA VAL A 241 9.53 5.74 -0.11
C VAL A 241 8.62 6.88 -0.58
N LEU A 242 7.34 6.81 -0.23
CA LEU A 242 6.33 7.83 -0.52
C LEU A 242 6.75 9.22 0.00
N PHE A 243 7.53 9.27 1.09
CA PHE A 243 8.00 10.48 1.75
C PHE A 243 9.48 10.78 1.49
N GLU A 244 10.31 9.74 1.35
CA GLU A 244 11.75 9.93 1.14
C GLU A 244 12.10 10.30 -0.30
N ARG A 245 11.39 9.72 -1.28
CA ARG A 245 11.68 9.86 -2.71
C ARG A 245 10.41 10.12 -3.53
N PRO A 246 9.52 11.06 -3.12
CA PRO A 246 8.23 11.24 -3.79
C PRO A 246 8.35 11.59 -5.27
N ASP A 247 9.30 12.45 -5.66
CA ASP A 247 9.46 12.87 -7.06
C ASP A 247 9.96 11.75 -7.95
N GLU A 248 10.95 10.99 -7.47
CA GLU A 248 11.51 9.84 -8.20
C GLU A 248 10.46 8.74 -8.36
N LEU A 249 9.74 8.41 -7.28
CA LEU A 249 8.65 7.46 -7.30
C LEU A 249 7.53 7.87 -8.27
N VAL A 250 7.07 9.11 -8.18
CA VAL A 250 6.02 9.63 -9.07
C VAL A 250 6.48 9.59 -10.53
N GLY A 251 7.73 9.93 -10.83
CA GLY A 251 8.29 9.85 -12.18
C GLY A 251 8.19 8.43 -12.75
N ILE A 252 8.67 7.44 -12.01
CA ILE A 252 8.66 6.02 -12.40
C ILE A 252 7.22 5.50 -12.59
N VAL A 253 6.33 5.81 -11.65
CA VAL A 253 4.93 5.36 -11.70
C VAL A 253 4.20 6.01 -12.87
N ARG A 254 4.38 7.31 -13.10
CA ARG A 254 3.77 8.02 -14.23
C ARG A 254 4.28 7.50 -15.57
N GLU A 255 5.57 7.25 -15.71
CA GLU A 255 6.15 6.63 -16.90
C GLU A 255 5.45 5.30 -17.21
N PHE A 256 5.31 4.43 -16.20
CA PHE A 256 4.65 3.14 -16.36
C PHE A 256 3.15 3.25 -16.67
N LEU A 257 2.42 4.14 -15.97
CA LEU A 257 0.96 4.25 -16.12
C LEU A 257 0.52 5.03 -17.37
N PHE A 258 1.38 5.93 -17.90
CA PHE A 258 1.03 6.84 -18.99
C PHE A 258 1.79 6.54 -20.28
N ASP A 259 2.60 5.47 -20.30
CA ASP A 259 3.23 4.98 -21.51
C ASP A 259 2.14 4.43 -22.46
N ASP A 260 1.83 5.20 -23.51
CA ASP A 260 0.84 4.84 -24.52
C ASP A 260 1.44 3.90 -25.60
N ALA A 261 2.63 3.34 -25.38
CA ALA A 261 3.20 2.35 -26.28
C ALA A 261 2.26 1.13 -26.34
N PRO A 262 1.87 0.67 -27.56
CA PRO A 262 1.07 -0.54 -27.69
C PRO A 262 1.85 -1.71 -27.07
N GLU A 263 1.19 -2.44 -26.18
CA GLU A 263 1.74 -3.65 -25.59
C GLU A 263 2.12 -4.59 -26.75
N ALA A 264 3.39 -5.01 -26.77
CA ALA A 264 3.85 -6.02 -27.72
C ALA A 264 3.06 -7.31 -27.43
N GLY A 265 2.14 -7.66 -28.35
CA GLY A 265 1.29 -8.84 -28.31
C GLY A 265 2.07 -10.15 -28.45
#